data_390f4bc7c9fc5c89a4cb8d6e6853cb56
#
_entry.id   390f4bc7c9fc5c89a4cb8d6e6853cb56
#
_cell.length_a   1.000
_cell.length_b   1.000
_cell.length_c   1.000
_cell.angle_alpha   90.00
_cell.angle_beta   90.00
_cell.angle_gamma   90.00
#
_symmetry.space_group_name_H-M   'P 1'
#
loop_
_entity.id
_entity.type
_entity.pdbx_description
1 polymer ?
#
loop_
_entity_poly.entity_id
_entity_poly.type
_entity_poly.pdbx_seq_one_letter_code
_entity_poly.pdbx_strand_id
1 'polypeptide(L)'
;MSRIPVKMSAVLLTGHGGFERLRYREDVDVPSAAAGKVLIKVLAAGVNNTDINTRTAWYSKSVTGETSTGGAEGFETADDDDGSWSGTPLAFPRIQGADCCGEIVAVGEGVDDNRIGERVLVRTMQQAAVDYQPFKCWTVGSECDGGFAQYMLAYSAEAFKVESDWSDIELASIPCAYSTAENLLERANVTSGETVFITGASGGVGSAAVQLAKRRGAVVIAQTSKEKVAEVRSIGATQVVTREQKLTDTVGTESVDVVIDLVAGNAFPDLLELLKTGGRYAASGAIAGPIVELDVRTLYLKDLTLIGCTFQEQKVFENLIGYIERNEIKPLVAKSYPLKDIVQAQQDFLAKKYVGKLVLVPPQH
;
A
#
# COMPACT_ATOMS: atom_id res chain seq x y z
N MET A 1 -27.28 -4.30 -19.17
CA MET A 1 -25.81 -4.47 -19.05
C MET A 1 -25.15 -3.79 -20.23
N SER A 2 -24.22 -2.86 -20.02
CA SER A 2 -23.41 -2.31 -21.10
C SER A 2 -22.54 -3.42 -21.69
N ARG A 3 -22.42 -3.45 -23.02
CA ARG A 3 -21.60 -4.45 -23.71
C ARG A 3 -20.13 -4.24 -23.33
N ILE A 4 -19.46 -5.26 -22.82
CA ILE A 4 -18.02 -5.23 -22.55
C ILE A 4 -17.28 -4.99 -23.88
N PRO A 5 -16.42 -3.96 -23.99
CA PRO A 5 -15.68 -3.69 -25.22
C PRO A 5 -14.60 -4.75 -25.47
N VAL A 6 -14.09 -4.83 -26.70
CA VAL A 6 -12.97 -5.73 -27.05
C VAL A 6 -11.63 -5.11 -26.64
N LYS A 7 -11.54 -3.79 -26.67
CA LYS A 7 -10.33 -3.01 -26.35
C LYS A 7 -10.59 -2.07 -25.17
N MET A 8 -9.54 -1.78 -24.44
CA MET A 8 -9.55 -0.89 -23.26
C MET A 8 -8.36 0.05 -23.24
N SER A 9 -8.50 1.12 -22.46
CA SER A 9 -7.37 1.95 -22.06
C SER A 9 -6.64 1.32 -20.85
N ALA A 10 -5.31 1.29 -20.94
CA ALA A 10 -4.45 0.83 -19.84
C ALA A 10 -3.09 1.52 -19.86
N VAL A 11 -2.39 1.50 -18.74
CA VAL A 11 -0.98 1.88 -18.65
C VAL A 11 -0.12 0.62 -18.61
N LEU A 12 0.71 0.44 -19.63
CA LEU A 12 1.65 -0.67 -19.74
C LEU A 12 3.01 -0.25 -19.19
N LEU A 13 3.52 -0.98 -18.20
CA LEU A 13 4.92 -0.95 -17.81
C LEU A 13 5.70 -1.89 -18.76
N THR A 14 6.65 -1.33 -19.53
CA THR A 14 7.35 -2.05 -20.60
C THR A 14 8.73 -2.57 -20.19
N GLY A 15 9.12 -2.38 -18.97
CA GLY A 15 10.40 -2.78 -18.38
C GLY A 15 10.65 -2.00 -17.11
N HIS A 16 11.63 -2.39 -16.32
CA HIS A 16 12.10 -1.56 -15.21
C HIS A 16 12.75 -0.27 -15.71
N GLY A 17 12.70 0.80 -14.91
CA GLY A 17 13.33 2.08 -15.24
C GLY A 17 12.51 3.31 -14.86
N GLY A 18 12.71 4.39 -15.62
CA GLY A 18 12.07 5.69 -15.41
C GLY A 18 10.64 5.79 -15.93
N PHE A 19 10.13 7.02 -15.96
CA PHE A 19 8.76 7.29 -16.42
C PHE A 19 8.54 6.93 -17.90
N GLU A 20 9.58 6.87 -18.71
CA GLU A 20 9.53 6.45 -20.12
C GLU A 20 9.09 4.99 -20.29
N ARG A 21 9.10 4.20 -19.22
CA ARG A 21 8.60 2.82 -19.22
C ARG A 21 7.08 2.72 -19.08
N LEU A 22 6.42 3.79 -18.66
CA LEU A 22 4.96 3.86 -18.56
C LEU A 22 4.36 4.29 -19.91
N ARG A 23 3.56 3.42 -20.53
CA ARG A 23 2.92 3.64 -21.83
C ARG A 23 1.41 3.58 -21.71
N TYR A 24 0.75 4.74 -21.77
CA TYR A 24 -0.71 4.77 -21.90
C TYR A 24 -1.11 4.30 -23.30
N ARG A 25 -2.04 3.34 -23.39
CA ARG A 25 -2.57 2.76 -24.62
C ARG A 25 -4.09 2.66 -24.54
N GLU A 26 -4.78 2.78 -25.69
CA GLU A 26 -6.24 2.70 -25.79
C GLU A 26 -6.71 1.46 -26.59
N ASP A 27 -5.77 0.61 -26.95
CA ASP A 27 -5.98 -0.55 -27.82
C ASP A 27 -5.55 -1.88 -27.16
N VAL A 28 -5.48 -1.90 -25.82
CA VAL A 28 -5.17 -3.12 -25.07
C VAL A 28 -6.39 -4.04 -25.05
N ASP A 29 -6.19 -5.35 -25.21
CA ASP A 29 -7.28 -6.31 -25.18
C ASP A 29 -7.92 -6.39 -23.77
N VAL A 30 -9.26 -6.35 -23.70
CA VAL A 30 -9.98 -6.62 -22.48
C VAL A 30 -9.87 -8.12 -22.15
N PRO A 31 -9.36 -8.51 -20.96
CA PRO A 31 -9.25 -9.93 -20.62
C PRO A 31 -10.65 -10.56 -20.43
N SER A 32 -10.76 -11.85 -20.71
CA SER A 32 -11.96 -12.64 -20.40
C SER A 32 -11.88 -13.25 -19.00
N ALA A 33 -13.01 -13.33 -18.30
CA ALA A 33 -13.08 -13.94 -16.98
C ALA A 33 -12.77 -15.45 -17.07
N ALA A 34 -11.63 -15.87 -16.53
CA ALA A 34 -11.24 -17.27 -16.41
C ALA A 34 -11.92 -17.92 -15.22
N ALA A 35 -11.86 -19.26 -15.13
CA ALA A 35 -12.45 -20.03 -14.02
C ALA A 35 -11.97 -19.48 -12.65
N GLY A 36 -12.91 -19.34 -11.71
CA GLY A 36 -12.69 -18.81 -10.37
C GLY A 36 -12.39 -17.29 -10.30
N LYS A 37 -12.40 -16.57 -11.44
CA LYS A 37 -12.10 -15.14 -11.51
C LYS A 37 -13.33 -14.30 -11.88
N VAL A 38 -13.24 -13.02 -11.56
CA VAL A 38 -14.19 -11.99 -11.96
C VAL A 38 -13.49 -10.97 -12.85
N LEU A 39 -14.21 -10.45 -13.85
CA LEU A 39 -13.79 -9.29 -14.61
C LEU A 39 -14.40 -8.06 -13.95
N ILE A 40 -13.55 -7.12 -13.58
CA ILE A 40 -13.91 -5.91 -12.88
C ILE A 40 -13.72 -4.72 -13.82
N LYS A 41 -14.77 -3.90 -14.02
CA LYS A 41 -14.64 -2.55 -14.56
C LYS A 41 -14.06 -1.67 -13.47
N VAL A 42 -12.84 -1.16 -13.69
CA VAL A 42 -12.14 -0.32 -12.71
C VAL A 42 -12.77 1.08 -12.73
N LEU A 43 -13.25 1.52 -11.58
CA LEU A 43 -13.82 2.85 -11.38
C LEU A 43 -12.76 3.84 -10.91
N ALA A 44 -11.84 3.38 -10.06
CA ALA A 44 -10.68 4.16 -9.61
C ALA A 44 -9.57 3.24 -9.07
N ALA A 45 -8.32 3.72 -9.09
CA ALA A 45 -7.14 3.00 -8.59
C ALA A 45 -6.17 3.96 -7.89
N GLY A 46 -5.77 3.66 -6.66
CA GLY A 46 -4.82 4.49 -5.90
C GLY A 46 -3.37 4.28 -6.34
N VAL A 47 -2.56 5.34 -6.22
CA VAL A 47 -1.11 5.27 -6.44
C VAL A 47 -0.41 4.92 -5.13
N ASN A 48 0.52 3.98 -5.18
CA ASN A 48 1.26 3.45 -4.04
C ASN A 48 2.77 3.51 -4.25
N ASN A 49 3.52 3.41 -3.16
CA ASN A 49 4.98 3.32 -3.25
C ASN A 49 5.41 2.03 -3.96
N THR A 50 4.64 0.95 -3.82
CA THR A 50 4.92 -0.31 -4.50
C THR A 50 4.84 -0.20 -6.03
N ASP A 51 3.98 0.65 -6.59
CA ASP A 51 3.93 0.90 -8.03
C ASP A 51 5.24 1.55 -8.52
N ILE A 52 5.79 2.47 -7.72
CA ILE A 52 7.09 3.10 -7.99
C ILE A 52 8.22 2.07 -7.85
N ASN A 53 8.25 1.35 -6.73
CA ASN A 53 9.28 0.36 -6.42
C ASN A 53 9.34 -0.75 -7.47
N THR A 54 8.19 -1.26 -7.92
CA THR A 54 8.10 -2.26 -8.98
C THR A 54 8.57 -1.69 -10.32
N ARG A 55 8.18 -0.46 -10.66
CA ARG A 55 8.65 0.18 -11.90
C ARG A 55 10.17 0.37 -11.89
N THR A 56 10.74 0.81 -10.79
CA THR A 56 12.17 1.12 -10.68
C THR A 56 13.05 -0.07 -10.30
N ALA A 57 12.47 -1.26 -10.10
CA ALA A 57 13.12 -2.45 -9.55
C ALA A 57 13.79 -2.22 -8.18
N TRP A 58 13.21 -1.34 -7.34
CA TRP A 58 13.78 -1.05 -6.02
C TRP A 58 13.84 -2.26 -5.08
N TYR A 59 13.01 -3.29 -5.33
CA TYR A 59 13.02 -4.51 -4.51
C TYR A 59 14.26 -5.39 -4.73
N SER A 60 15.02 -5.17 -5.82
CA SER A 60 16.28 -5.85 -6.05
C SER A 60 17.25 -5.66 -4.89
N LYS A 61 17.88 -6.75 -4.44
CA LYS A 61 18.84 -6.72 -3.32
C LYS A 61 20.11 -5.93 -3.62
N SER A 62 20.40 -5.69 -4.89
CA SER A 62 21.50 -4.82 -5.33
C SER A 62 21.22 -3.32 -5.12
N VAL A 63 19.95 -2.95 -4.90
CA VAL A 63 19.56 -1.56 -4.60
C VAL A 63 19.58 -1.33 -3.08
N THR A 64 20.49 -0.48 -2.62
CA THR A 64 20.65 -0.14 -1.18
C THR A 64 20.28 1.30 -0.84
N GLY A 65 19.90 2.09 -1.85
CA GLY A 65 19.54 3.49 -1.71
C GLY A 65 18.07 3.73 -1.32
N GLU A 66 17.76 5.00 -1.06
CA GLU A 66 16.40 5.46 -0.80
C GLU A 66 15.50 5.28 -2.03
N THR A 67 14.21 5.03 -1.83
CA THR A 67 13.24 4.93 -2.93
C THR A 67 13.19 6.18 -3.81
N SER A 68 13.39 7.36 -3.22
CA SER A 68 13.35 8.64 -3.93
C SER A 68 14.51 8.84 -4.91
N THR A 69 15.67 8.26 -4.64
CA THR A 69 16.90 8.46 -5.45
C THR A 69 16.71 7.95 -6.88
N GLY A 70 16.12 6.76 -7.06
CA GLY A 70 15.82 6.20 -8.38
C GLY A 70 14.38 6.41 -8.84
N GLY A 71 13.58 7.17 -8.08
CA GLY A 71 12.13 7.27 -8.32
C GLY A 71 11.73 7.84 -9.68
N ALA A 72 12.55 8.68 -10.29
CA ALA A 72 12.30 9.29 -11.60
C ALA A 72 12.87 8.46 -12.75
N GLU A 73 14.10 7.93 -12.61
CA GLU A 73 14.90 7.35 -13.70
C GLU A 73 15.11 5.85 -13.58
N GLY A 74 14.79 5.24 -12.42
CA GLY A 74 15.13 3.86 -12.09
C GLY A 74 16.48 3.76 -11.37
N PHE A 75 16.95 2.54 -11.12
CA PHE A 75 18.22 2.25 -10.49
C PHE A 75 19.14 1.48 -11.45
N GLU A 76 20.30 2.05 -11.79
CA GLU A 76 21.27 1.40 -12.66
C GLU A 76 21.83 0.09 -12.06
N THR A 77 21.81 -0.03 -10.72
CA THR A 77 22.30 -1.21 -10.00
C THR A 77 21.24 -2.29 -9.83
N ALA A 78 19.99 -2.05 -10.22
CA ALA A 78 18.92 -3.02 -10.04
C ALA A 78 19.17 -4.25 -10.92
N ASP A 79 18.90 -5.44 -10.35
CA ASP A 79 18.89 -6.69 -11.07
C ASP A 79 17.44 -6.99 -11.52
N ASP A 80 17.26 -7.26 -12.81
CA ASP A 80 15.95 -7.59 -13.37
C ASP A 80 15.44 -8.96 -12.87
N ASP A 81 16.34 -9.81 -12.39
CA ASP A 81 15.99 -11.15 -11.91
C ASP A 81 15.30 -11.16 -10.54
N ASP A 82 15.43 -10.09 -9.74
CA ASP A 82 14.83 -9.98 -8.40
C ASP A 82 14.08 -8.66 -8.16
N GLY A 83 13.75 -7.91 -9.23
CA GLY A 83 13.16 -6.58 -9.16
C GLY A 83 11.67 -6.52 -8.77
N SER A 84 10.96 -7.66 -8.69
CA SER A 84 9.55 -7.72 -8.30
C SER A 84 9.36 -7.81 -6.79
N TRP A 85 8.13 -7.66 -6.32
CA TRP A 85 7.78 -7.85 -4.91
C TRP A 85 8.14 -9.25 -4.39
N SER A 86 7.91 -10.29 -5.18
CA SER A 86 8.24 -11.68 -4.81
C SER A 86 9.73 -12.00 -4.90
N GLY A 87 10.57 -11.07 -5.37
CA GLY A 87 12.00 -11.31 -5.61
C GLY A 87 12.25 -12.24 -6.78
N THR A 88 11.38 -12.19 -7.80
CA THR A 88 11.49 -12.96 -9.04
C THR A 88 11.42 -12.02 -10.25
N PRO A 89 11.87 -12.47 -11.45
CA PRO A 89 11.74 -11.65 -12.66
C PRO A 89 10.29 -11.27 -12.96
N LEU A 90 10.07 -10.03 -13.37
CA LEU A 90 8.75 -9.55 -13.77
C LEU A 90 8.52 -9.76 -15.26
N ALA A 91 7.38 -10.31 -15.65
CA ALA A 91 6.99 -10.43 -17.05
C ALA A 91 6.44 -9.08 -17.58
N PHE A 92 7.00 -8.60 -18.67
CA PHE A 92 6.57 -7.37 -19.37
C PHE A 92 5.90 -7.66 -20.71
N PRO A 93 4.96 -6.80 -21.20
CA PRO A 93 4.45 -5.65 -20.47
C PRO A 93 3.57 -6.04 -19.29
N ARG A 94 3.55 -5.23 -18.22
CA ARG A 94 2.73 -5.40 -17.02
C ARG A 94 1.80 -4.20 -16.86
N ILE A 95 0.53 -4.42 -16.55
CA ILE A 95 -0.36 -3.36 -16.07
C ILE A 95 -0.18 -3.26 -14.55
N GLN A 96 0.30 -2.11 -14.07
CA GLN A 96 0.48 -1.85 -12.65
C GLN A 96 -0.81 -1.41 -11.95
N GLY A 97 -0.71 -0.97 -10.69
CA GLY A 97 -1.81 -0.48 -9.87
C GLY A 97 -2.25 -1.49 -8.83
N ALA A 98 -1.69 -1.36 -7.61
CA ALA A 98 -1.95 -2.26 -6.49
C ALA A 98 -3.34 -2.07 -5.86
N ASP A 99 -4.01 -0.96 -6.16
CA ASP A 99 -5.37 -0.65 -5.69
C ASP A 99 -6.40 -0.80 -6.81
N CYS A 100 -7.61 -1.24 -6.45
CA CYS A 100 -8.77 -1.19 -7.32
C CYS A 100 -10.05 -1.07 -6.49
N CYS A 101 -10.85 -0.05 -6.81
CA CYS A 101 -12.30 -0.01 -6.60
C CYS A 101 -12.98 -0.17 -7.96
N GLY A 102 -13.93 -1.10 -8.08
CA GLY A 102 -14.59 -1.35 -9.35
C GLY A 102 -15.92 -2.08 -9.21
N GLU A 103 -16.53 -2.38 -10.35
CA GLU A 103 -17.77 -3.14 -10.47
C GLU A 103 -17.54 -4.45 -11.22
N ILE A 104 -18.01 -5.57 -10.69
CA ILE A 104 -17.95 -6.86 -11.36
C ILE A 104 -18.88 -6.82 -12.58
N VAL A 105 -18.33 -7.00 -13.79
CA VAL A 105 -19.09 -6.95 -15.04
C VAL A 105 -19.21 -8.31 -15.74
N ALA A 106 -18.37 -9.28 -15.38
CA ALA A 106 -18.48 -10.67 -15.80
C ALA A 106 -17.83 -11.59 -14.79
N VAL A 107 -18.24 -12.84 -14.78
CA VAL A 107 -17.72 -13.91 -13.91
C VAL A 107 -17.25 -15.09 -14.74
N GLY A 108 -16.22 -15.78 -14.27
CA GLY A 108 -15.72 -17.01 -14.89
C GLY A 108 -16.42 -18.25 -14.36
N GLU A 109 -16.10 -19.39 -14.93
CA GLU A 109 -16.64 -20.68 -14.51
C GLU A 109 -16.42 -20.91 -13.01
N GLY A 110 -17.45 -21.40 -12.31
CA GLY A 110 -17.43 -21.70 -10.87
C GLY A 110 -17.64 -20.47 -9.97
N VAL A 111 -17.89 -19.29 -10.51
CA VAL A 111 -18.26 -18.07 -9.76
C VAL A 111 -19.76 -17.82 -9.90
N ASP A 112 -20.42 -17.41 -8.80
CA ASP A 112 -21.85 -17.07 -8.77
C ASP A 112 -22.16 -15.85 -9.66
N ASP A 113 -23.07 -15.98 -10.61
CA ASP A 113 -23.53 -14.92 -11.51
C ASP A 113 -24.17 -13.73 -10.77
N ASN A 114 -24.69 -13.95 -9.55
CA ASN A 114 -25.27 -12.88 -8.73
C ASN A 114 -24.25 -11.84 -8.30
N ARG A 115 -22.94 -12.13 -8.43
CA ARG A 115 -21.88 -11.16 -8.17
C ARG A 115 -21.77 -10.05 -9.22
N ILE A 116 -22.38 -10.23 -10.41
CA ILE A 116 -22.38 -9.19 -11.45
C ILE A 116 -23.15 -7.97 -10.96
N GLY A 117 -22.51 -6.79 -11.03
CA GLY A 117 -23.01 -5.53 -10.52
C GLY A 117 -22.58 -5.22 -9.08
N GLU A 118 -21.87 -6.14 -8.41
CA GLU A 118 -21.28 -5.82 -7.09
C GLU A 118 -20.19 -4.76 -7.23
N ARG A 119 -20.26 -3.72 -6.39
CA ARG A 119 -19.12 -2.81 -6.16
C ARG A 119 -18.15 -3.49 -5.22
N VAL A 120 -16.88 -3.56 -5.65
CA VAL A 120 -15.86 -4.32 -4.93
C VAL A 120 -14.58 -3.53 -4.71
N LEU A 121 -13.88 -3.86 -3.62
CA LEU A 121 -12.48 -3.56 -3.42
C LEU A 121 -11.66 -4.83 -3.65
N VAL A 122 -10.59 -4.73 -4.42
CA VAL A 122 -9.70 -5.86 -4.69
C VAL A 122 -8.59 -5.90 -3.64
N ARG A 123 -8.47 -7.03 -2.95
CA ARG A 123 -7.34 -7.27 -2.05
C ARG A 123 -6.06 -7.34 -2.87
N THR A 124 -5.06 -6.55 -2.50
CA THR A 124 -3.79 -6.45 -3.23
C THR A 124 -3.07 -7.80 -3.34
N MET A 125 -3.22 -8.66 -2.33
CA MET A 125 -2.61 -9.99 -2.27
C MET A 125 -3.58 -11.07 -2.76
N GLN A 126 -3.32 -11.61 -3.94
CA GLN A 126 -4.09 -12.67 -4.58
C GLN A 126 -3.57 -14.04 -4.11
N GLN A 127 -3.96 -14.47 -2.92
CA GLN A 127 -3.49 -15.71 -2.32
C GLN A 127 -4.06 -16.95 -3.03
N ALA A 128 -5.25 -16.84 -3.59
CA ALA A 128 -5.86 -17.89 -4.42
C ALA A 128 -5.00 -18.26 -5.65
N ALA A 129 -4.16 -17.34 -6.13
CA ALA A 129 -3.23 -17.60 -7.24
C ALA A 129 -2.14 -18.64 -6.92
N VAL A 130 -1.91 -18.91 -5.65
CA VAL A 130 -0.88 -19.83 -5.13
C VAL A 130 -1.47 -20.90 -4.20
N ASP A 131 -2.73 -21.26 -4.41
CA ASP A 131 -3.45 -22.28 -3.63
C ASP A 131 -3.37 -22.08 -2.11
N TYR A 132 -3.46 -20.81 -1.67
CA TYR A 132 -3.42 -20.41 -0.26
C TYR A 132 -2.19 -20.90 0.51
N GLN A 133 -1.05 -21.05 -0.18
CA GLN A 133 0.21 -21.41 0.48
C GLN A 133 0.58 -20.34 1.53
N PRO A 134 0.99 -20.75 2.75
CA PRO A 134 1.36 -19.82 3.80
C PRO A 134 2.46 -18.85 3.37
N PHE A 135 2.28 -17.56 3.65
CA PHE A 135 3.21 -16.47 3.33
C PHE A 135 3.51 -16.27 1.83
N LYS A 136 2.70 -16.86 0.93
CA LYS A 136 2.80 -16.65 -0.52
C LYS A 136 1.54 -15.99 -1.06
N CYS A 137 1.72 -15.15 -2.08
CA CYS A 137 0.65 -14.53 -2.86
C CYS A 137 1.21 -14.02 -4.19
N TRP A 138 0.33 -13.75 -5.14
CA TRP A 138 0.59 -12.81 -6.22
C TRP A 138 0.14 -11.42 -5.78
N THR A 139 0.93 -10.41 -6.10
CA THR A 139 0.59 -9.02 -5.80
C THR A 139 0.03 -8.34 -7.03
N VAL A 140 -1.14 -7.74 -6.88
CA VAL A 140 -1.80 -6.96 -7.93
C VAL A 140 -0.87 -5.82 -8.39
N GLY A 141 -0.67 -5.72 -9.71
CA GLY A 141 0.24 -4.74 -10.30
C GLY A 141 1.72 -5.15 -10.31
N SER A 142 2.05 -6.36 -9.83
CA SER A 142 3.38 -6.97 -9.86
C SER A 142 3.33 -8.35 -10.55
N GLU A 143 3.05 -9.44 -9.84
CA GLU A 143 2.95 -10.79 -10.39
C GLU A 143 1.72 -10.98 -11.30
N CYS A 144 0.67 -10.16 -11.15
CA CYS A 144 -0.49 -10.12 -12.04
C CYS A 144 -0.86 -8.69 -12.39
N ASP A 145 -1.65 -8.51 -13.45
CA ASP A 145 -2.10 -7.19 -13.90
C ASP A 145 -3.00 -6.52 -12.86
N GLY A 146 -2.89 -5.20 -12.77
CA GLY A 146 -3.50 -4.39 -11.74
C GLY A 146 -4.50 -3.35 -12.25
N GLY A 147 -4.80 -2.37 -11.37
CA GLY A 147 -5.88 -1.41 -11.53
C GLY A 147 -5.60 -0.23 -12.46
N PHE A 148 -4.42 -0.09 -13.06
CA PHE A 148 -4.14 1.02 -13.98
C PHE A 148 -4.66 0.71 -15.39
N ALA A 149 -5.92 0.30 -15.48
CA ALA A 149 -6.64 -0.05 -16.68
C ALA A 149 -8.15 0.20 -16.52
N GLN A 150 -8.92 0.16 -17.61
CA GLN A 150 -10.39 0.20 -17.53
C GLN A 150 -11.00 -1.11 -17.01
N TYR A 151 -10.31 -2.23 -17.22
CA TYR A 151 -10.75 -3.55 -16.76
C TYR A 151 -9.57 -4.33 -16.19
N MET A 152 -9.82 -5.13 -15.15
CA MET A 152 -8.84 -6.06 -14.60
C MET A 152 -9.49 -7.38 -14.20
N LEU A 153 -8.68 -8.42 -14.08
CA LEU A 153 -9.08 -9.70 -13.50
C LEU A 153 -8.64 -9.79 -12.04
N ALA A 154 -9.50 -10.34 -11.20
CA ALA A 154 -9.14 -10.77 -9.86
C ALA A 154 -9.73 -12.16 -9.58
N TYR A 155 -9.13 -12.91 -8.65
CA TYR A 155 -9.81 -14.07 -8.10
C TYR A 155 -11.07 -13.62 -7.37
N SER A 156 -12.17 -14.35 -7.56
CA SER A 156 -13.46 -14.02 -6.96
C SER A 156 -13.38 -13.90 -5.43
N ALA A 157 -12.60 -14.78 -4.79
CA ALA A 157 -12.37 -14.77 -3.35
C ALA A 157 -11.56 -13.56 -2.84
N GLU A 158 -10.87 -12.84 -3.73
CA GLU A 158 -10.04 -11.67 -3.40
C GLU A 158 -10.69 -10.33 -3.84
N ALA A 159 -11.92 -10.40 -4.38
CA ALA A 159 -12.76 -9.25 -4.72
C ALA A 159 -13.88 -9.12 -3.68
N PHE A 160 -13.74 -8.19 -2.75
CA PHE A 160 -14.64 -8.03 -1.60
C PHE A 160 -15.72 -7.01 -1.92
N LYS A 161 -16.99 -7.43 -1.84
CA LYS A 161 -18.14 -6.51 -1.92
C LYS A 161 -18.03 -5.47 -0.83
N VAL A 162 -18.35 -4.22 -1.15
CA VAL A 162 -18.39 -3.11 -0.19
C VAL A 162 -19.66 -2.30 -0.35
N GLU A 163 -20.38 -2.11 0.75
CA GLU A 163 -21.58 -1.28 0.85
C GLU A 163 -21.24 0.00 1.60
N SER A 164 -21.11 1.11 0.86
CA SER A 164 -20.70 2.39 1.44
C SER A 164 -21.19 3.55 0.61
N ASP A 165 -21.45 4.70 1.24
CA ASP A 165 -21.78 5.96 0.58
C ASP A 165 -20.53 6.70 0.08
N TRP A 166 -19.33 6.18 0.33
CA TRP A 166 -18.10 6.78 -0.19
C TRP A 166 -18.03 6.66 -1.70
N SER A 167 -17.43 7.66 -2.33
CA SER A 167 -17.16 7.66 -3.76
C SER A 167 -16.14 6.56 -4.13
N ASP A 168 -16.14 6.14 -5.40
CA ASP A 168 -15.19 5.14 -5.90
C ASP A 168 -13.74 5.61 -5.74
N ILE A 169 -13.50 6.92 -5.87
CA ILE A 169 -12.20 7.55 -5.66
C ILE A 169 -11.75 7.38 -4.20
N GLU A 170 -12.64 7.60 -3.25
CA GLU A 170 -12.36 7.40 -1.82
C GLU A 170 -12.11 5.94 -1.50
N LEU A 171 -12.95 5.04 -2.00
CA LEU A 171 -12.80 3.59 -1.82
C LEU A 171 -11.50 3.07 -2.42
N ALA A 172 -11.10 3.56 -3.60
CA ALA A 172 -9.84 3.18 -4.25
C ALA A 172 -8.58 3.60 -3.47
N SER A 173 -8.70 4.48 -2.48
CA SER A 173 -7.58 4.88 -1.61
C SER A 173 -7.24 3.86 -0.52
N ILE A 174 -8.09 2.83 -0.34
CA ILE A 174 -8.06 1.93 0.80
C ILE A 174 -7.17 0.68 0.59
N PRO A 175 -7.30 -0.12 -0.49
CA PRO A 175 -6.85 -1.51 -0.50
C PRO A 175 -5.41 -1.72 -0.03
N CYS A 176 -4.43 -1.17 -0.71
CA CYS A 176 -3.02 -1.37 -0.38
C CYS A 176 -2.61 -0.65 0.92
N ALA A 177 -2.96 0.63 1.05
CA ALA A 177 -2.47 1.46 2.14
C ALA A 177 -3.06 1.05 3.50
N TYR A 178 -4.38 0.91 3.58
CA TYR A 178 -5.04 0.58 4.83
C TYR A 178 -4.84 -0.90 5.21
N SER A 179 -4.78 -1.82 4.24
CA SER A 179 -4.49 -3.22 4.56
C SER A 179 -3.06 -3.41 5.09
N THR A 180 -2.09 -2.67 4.55
CA THR A 180 -0.73 -2.66 5.09
C THR A 180 -0.69 -2.10 6.51
N ALA A 181 -1.41 -1.01 6.77
CA ALA A 181 -1.49 -0.41 8.10
C ALA A 181 -2.18 -1.34 9.12
N GLU A 182 -3.32 -1.92 8.75
CA GLU A 182 -4.04 -2.87 9.61
C GLU A 182 -3.18 -4.11 9.90
N ASN A 183 -2.50 -4.65 8.88
CA ASN A 183 -1.59 -5.79 9.06
C ASN A 183 -0.43 -5.50 10.02
N LEU A 184 0.16 -4.30 9.94
CA LEU A 184 1.21 -3.88 10.88
C LEU A 184 0.70 -3.86 12.33
N LEU A 185 -0.47 -3.26 12.55
CA LEU A 185 -1.08 -3.16 13.88
C LEU A 185 -1.55 -4.51 14.41
N GLU A 186 -2.10 -5.37 13.55
CA GLU A 186 -2.54 -6.72 13.90
C GLU A 186 -1.35 -7.60 14.28
N ARG A 187 -0.29 -7.64 13.45
CA ARG A 187 0.91 -8.44 13.72
C ARG A 187 1.71 -7.95 14.92
N ALA A 188 1.73 -6.64 15.14
CA ALA A 188 2.29 -6.06 16.35
C ALA A 188 1.36 -6.22 17.57
N ASN A 189 0.17 -6.79 17.40
CA ASN A 189 -0.84 -6.99 18.44
C ASN A 189 -1.10 -5.71 19.25
N VAL A 190 -1.34 -4.60 18.54
CA VAL A 190 -1.63 -3.31 19.18
C VAL A 190 -2.97 -3.35 19.89
N THR A 191 -2.97 -2.99 21.17
CA THR A 191 -4.15 -3.00 22.03
C THR A 191 -4.45 -1.62 22.62
N SER A 192 -5.64 -1.48 23.21
CA SER A 192 -6.08 -0.23 23.84
C SER A 192 -5.17 0.18 24.98
N GLY A 193 -4.86 1.47 25.07
CA GLY A 193 -4.02 2.06 26.10
C GLY A 193 -2.53 2.03 25.81
N GLU A 194 -2.07 1.27 24.82
CA GLU A 194 -0.67 1.28 24.39
C GLU A 194 -0.28 2.58 23.68
N THR A 195 0.99 2.97 23.82
CA THR A 195 1.58 4.08 23.08
C THR A 195 2.24 3.56 21.80
N VAL A 196 1.79 4.05 20.64
CA VAL A 196 2.28 3.64 19.32
C VAL A 196 3.00 4.80 18.65
N PHE A 197 4.26 4.62 18.26
CA PHE A 197 5.00 5.57 17.46
C PHE A 197 4.91 5.18 15.97
N ILE A 198 4.56 6.11 15.09
CA ILE A 198 4.36 5.86 13.65
C ILE A 198 5.26 6.78 12.84
N THR A 199 6.18 6.20 12.04
CA THR A 199 6.99 6.96 11.08
C THR A 199 6.22 7.22 9.78
N GLY A 200 6.60 8.24 9.02
CA GLY A 200 5.99 8.52 7.72
C GLY A 200 4.48 8.77 7.76
N ALA A 201 3.98 9.32 8.87
CA ALA A 201 2.55 9.42 9.20
C ALA A 201 1.67 10.22 8.22
N SER A 202 2.27 11.00 7.30
CA SER A 202 1.54 11.75 6.28
C SER A 202 1.32 10.98 4.96
N GLY A 203 2.02 9.84 4.75
CA GLY A 203 1.84 8.98 3.59
C GLY A 203 0.56 8.15 3.66
N GLY A 204 0.22 7.43 2.59
CA GLY A 204 -0.98 6.60 2.53
C GLY A 204 -1.06 5.60 3.68
N VAL A 205 -0.03 4.76 3.86
CA VAL A 205 0.03 3.77 4.94
C VAL A 205 0.13 4.42 6.32
N GLY A 206 0.96 5.46 6.47
CA GLY A 206 1.16 6.13 7.76
C GLY A 206 -0.10 6.82 8.27
N SER A 207 -0.83 7.52 7.40
CA SER A 207 -2.09 8.17 7.77
C SER A 207 -3.21 7.17 8.10
N ALA A 208 -3.22 6.03 7.41
CA ALA A 208 -4.09 4.91 7.75
C ALA A 208 -3.74 4.32 9.11
N ALA A 209 -2.44 4.10 9.38
CA ALA A 209 -1.96 3.56 10.66
C ALA A 209 -2.34 4.47 11.84
N VAL A 210 -2.28 5.81 11.68
CA VAL A 210 -2.73 6.76 12.71
C VAL A 210 -4.21 6.56 13.04
N GLN A 211 -5.07 6.47 12.04
CA GLN A 211 -6.51 6.28 12.25
C GLN A 211 -6.82 4.91 12.87
N LEU A 212 -6.22 3.85 12.36
CA LEU A 212 -6.45 2.48 12.81
C LEU A 212 -5.90 2.23 14.23
N ALA A 213 -4.73 2.81 14.58
CA ALA A 213 -4.21 2.75 15.94
C ALA A 213 -5.13 3.51 16.94
N LYS A 214 -5.58 4.72 16.55
CA LYS A 214 -6.58 5.47 17.34
C LYS A 214 -7.87 4.67 17.51
N ARG A 215 -8.38 4.04 16.45
CA ARG A 215 -9.55 3.17 16.49
C ARG A 215 -9.39 2.03 17.50
N ARG A 216 -8.19 1.46 17.63
CA ARG A 216 -7.85 0.44 18.63
C ARG A 216 -7.75 0.99 20.06
N GLY A 217 -7.86 2.31 20.25
CA GLY A 217 -7.74 2.97 21.56
C GLY A 217 -6.31 3.22 22.00
N ALA A 218 -5.35 3.19 21.09
CA ALA A 218 -3.94 3.49 21.37
C ALA A 218 -3.69 5.01 21.48
N VAL A 219 -2.66 5.39 22.21
CA VAL A 219 -2.08 6.73 22.22
C VAL A 219 -1.12 6.83 21.05
N VAL A 220 -1.39 7.70 20.10
CA VAL A 220 -0.64 7.76 18.83
C VAL A 220 0.34 8.93 18.83
N ILE A 221 1.63 8.63 18.71
CA ILE A 221 2.71 9.59 18.45
C ILE A 221 3.11 9.43 16.97
N ALA A 222 2.99 10.48 16.18
CA ALA A 222 3.18 10.43 14.74
C ALA A 222 4.33 11.32 14.27
N GLN A 223 5.22 10.78 13.44
CA GLN A 223 6.32 11.56 12.84
C GLN A 223 5.97 12.00 11.41
N THR A 224 6.12 13.30 11.14
CA THR A 224 5.89 13.87 9.81
C THR A 224 6.79 15.09 9.57
N SER A 225 6.65 15.76 8.40
CA SER A 225 7.28 17.05 8.15
C SER A 225 6.51 18.19 8.84
N LYS A 226 7.19 19.31 9.08
CA LYS A 226 6.65 20.48 9.80
C LYS A 226 5.35 21.01 9.17
N GLU A 227 5.27 21.01 7.85
CA GLU A 227 4.14 21.55 7.08
C GLU A 227 2.86 20.73 7.24
N LYS A 228 2.98 19.44 7.63
CA LYS A 228 1.87 18.47 7.69
C LYS A 228 1.40 18.15 9.12
N VAL A 229 1.95 18.83 10.12
CA VAL A 229 1.64 18.59 11.55
C VAL A 229 0.16 18.74 11.83
N ALA A 230 -0.48 19.81 11.34
CA ALA A 230 -1.89 20.08 11.60
C ALA A 230 -2.81 18.97 11.01
N GLU A 231 -2.53 18.54 9.77
CA GLU A 231 -3.30 17.50 9.09
C GLU A 231 -3.14 16.14 9.79
N VAL A 232 -1.90 15.74 10.14
CA VAL A 232 -1.65 14.48 10.85
C VAL A 232 -2.29 14.47 12.25
N ARG A 233 -2.32 15.61 12.94
CA ARG A 233 -3.04 15.74 14.20
C ARG A 233 -4.55 15.57 14.02
N SER A 234 -5.11 16.16 12.97
CA SER A 234 -6.56 16.12 12.72
C SER A 234 -7.10 14.70 12.45
N ILE A 235 -6.28 13.79 11.93
CA ILE A 235 -6.67 12.40 11.67
C ILE A 235 -6.51 11.47 12.87
N GLY A 236 -6.00 11.97 14.00
CA GLY A 236 -6.06 11.23 15.25
C GLY A 236 -4.76 11.08 16.02
N ALA A 237 -3.65 11.66 15.58
CA ALA A 237 -2.42 11.65 16.35
C ALA A 237 -2.59 12.47 17.65
N THR A 238 -2.25 11.87 18.78
CA THR A 238 -2.24 12.51 20.09
C THR A 238 -1.09 13.51 20.20
N GLN A 239 0.08 13.09 19.69
CA GLN A 239 1.27 13.92 19.60
C GLN A 239 1.83 13.83 18.17
N VAL A 240 2.37 14.93 17.65
CA VAL A 240 3.08 14.96 16.38
C VAL A 240 4.46 15.51 16.58
N VAL A 241 5.47 14.78 16.11
CA VAL A 241 6.88 15.17 16.12
C VAL A 241 7.36 15.39 14.69
N THR A 242 8.26 16.33 14.49
CA THR A 242 8.82 16.62 13.17
C THR A 242 10.13 15.87 12.96
N ARG A 243 10.53 15.68 11.69
CA ARG A 243 11.75 14.93 11.34
C ARG A 243 13.02 15.60 11.85
N GLU A 244 13.00 16.92 12.07
CA GLU A 244 14.13 17.72 12.54
C GLU A 244 14.35 17.57 14.06
N GLN A 245 13.37 17.05 14.78
CA GLN A 245 13.45 16.86 16.21
C GLN A 245 14.19 15.54 16.52
N LYS A 246 15.08 15.57 17.49
CA LYS A 246 15.70 14.36 18.00
C LYS A 246 14.66 13.55 18.78
N LEU A 247 14.41 12.31 18.34
CA LEU A 247 13.32 11.48 18.84
C LEU A 247 13.44 11.19 20.31
N THR A 248 14.62 10.78 20.77
CA THR A 248 14.89 10.44 22.17
C THR A 248 14.68 11.60 23.13
N ASP A 249 14.91 12.84 22.67
CA ASP A 249 14.73 14.05 23.48
C ASP A 249 13.25 14.51 23.50
N THR A 250 12.51 14.28 22.42
CA THR A 250 11.12 14.77 22.24
C THR A 250 10.08 13.77 22.71
N VAL A 251 10.30 12.49 22.45
CA VAL A 251 9.41 11.37 22.82
C VAL A 251 9.84 10.73 24.13
N GLY A 252 11.16 10.65 24.35
CA GLY A 252 11.80 9.98 25.47
C GLY A 252 12.19 8.54 25.14
N THR A 253 13.26 8.07 25.77
CA THR A 253 13.64 6.67 25.72
C THR A 253 12.64 5.81 26.52
N GLU A 254 12.48 4.55 26.15
CA GLU A 254 11.59 3.58 26.83
C GLU A 254 10.17 4.12 27.11
N SER A 255 9.62 4.87 26.16
CA SER A 255 8.35 5.58 26.31
C SER A 255 7.20 5.00 25.49
N VAL A 256 7.49 4.18 24.46
CA VAL A 256 6.48 3.62 23.56
C VAL A 256 6.44 2.09 23.63
N ASP A 257 5.25 1.52 23.43
CA ASP A 257 5.04 0.07 23.46
C ASP A 257 5.29 -0.54 22.08
N VAL A 258 4.94 0.18 21.01
CA VAL A 258 5.05 -0.27 19.63
C VAL A 258 5.57 0.83 18.71
N VAL A 259 6.50 0.47 17.82
CA VAL A 259 6.90 1.28 16.68
C VAL A 259 6.35 0.68 15.41
N ILE A 260 5.64 1.46 14.61
CA ILE A 260 5.21 1.15 13.24
C ILE A 260 6.11 1.94 12.29
N ASP A 261 6.98 1.24 11.58
CA ASP A 261 7.98 1.87 10.74
C ASP A 261 7.75 1.61 9.24
N LEU A 262 7.72 2.70 8.49
CA LEU A 262 7.55 2.75 7.04
C LEU A 262 8.76 3.39 6.34
N VAL A 263 9.74 3.84 7.12
CA VAL A 263 10.83 4.70 6.65
C VAL A 263 12.18 4.02 6.76
N ALA A 264 12.47 3.34 7.86
CA ALA A 264 13.77 2.70 8.17
C ALA A 264 14.96 3.69 8.08
N GLY A 265 16.07 3.26 7.46
CA GLY A 265 17.25 4.09 7.29
C GLY A 265 17.94 4.47 8.61
N ASN A 266 18.57 5.63 8.63
CA ASN A 266 19.40 6.07 9.76
C ASN A 266 18.64 6.31 11.08
N ALA A 267 17.31 6.44 11.04
CA ALA A 267 16.50 6.60 12.24
C ALA A 267 16.27 5.30 13.03
N PHE A 268 16.56 4.14 12.41
CA PHE A 268 16.26 2.83 13.00
C PHE A 268 16.83 2.62 14.41
N PRO A 269 18.10 2.96 14.73
CA PRO A 269 18.60 2.80 16.10
C PRO A 269 17.81 3.63 17.13
N ASP A 270 17.51 4.90 16.81
CA ASP A 270 16.72 5.77 17.69
C ASP A 270 15.31 5.22 17.93
N LEU A 271 14.68 4.60 16.91
CA LEU A 271 13.37 3.98 17.04
C LEU A 271 13.37 2.81 18.05
N LEU A 272 14.45 2.04 18.12
CA LEU A 272 14.61 0.98 19.12
C LEU A 272 14.82 1.54 20.53
N GLU A 273 15.47 2.71 20.66
CA GLU A 273 15.64 3.37 21.96
C GLU A 273 14.31 3.93 22.52
N LEU A 274 13.35 4.30 21.66
CA LEU A 274 12.01 4.71 22.10
C LEU A 274 11.23 3.57 22.76
N LEU A 275 11.48 2.32 22.36
CA LEU A 275 10.72 1.16 22.82
C LEU A 275 11.00 0.86 24.29
N LYS A 276 9.94 0.61 25.04
CA LYS A 276 10.03 0.02 26.40
C LYS A 276 10.62 -1.39 26.32
N THR A 277 11.11 -1.90 27.44
CA THR A 277 11.43 -3.32 27.58
C THR A 277 10.20 -4.18 27.23
N GLY A 278 10.38 -5.21 26.41
CA GLY A 278 9.29 -6.02 25.84
C GLY A 278 8.56 -5.36 24.68
N GLY A 279 9.05 -4.21 24.20
CA GLY A 279 8.44 -3.45 23.10
C GLY A 279 8.54 -4.16 21.75
N ARG A 280 7.73 -3.71 20.78
CA ARG A 280 7.61 -4.32 19.44
C ARG A 280 7.86 -3.31 18.34
N TYR A 281 8.74 -3.68 17.40
CA TYR A 281 9.00 -2.92 16.18
C TYR A 281 8.42 -3.68 15.00
N ALA A 282 7.52 -3.06 14.24
CA ALA A 282 6.91 -3.64 13.06
C ALA A 282 7.19 -2.78 11.82
N ALA A 283 7.74 -3.40 10.77
CA ALA A 283 8.13 -2.71 9.55
C ALA A 283 7.44 -3.27 8.31
N SER A 284 7.02 -2.38 7.41
CA SER A 284 6.50 -2.72 6.07
C SER A 284 6.95 -1.72 5.00
N GLY A 285 8.08 -1.08 5.20
CA GLY A 285 8.67 -0.14 4.24
C GLY A 285 10.05 0.31 4.68
N ALA A 286 10.83 0.80 3.72
CA ALA A 286 12.19 1.29 3.95
C ALA A 286 12.50 2.45 2.99
N ILE A 287 11.67 3.50 3.02
CA ILE A 287 11.74 4.62 2.07
C ILE A 287 13.09 5.33 2.14
N ALA A 288 13.69 5.43 3.34
CA ALA A 288 14.98 6.08 3.56
C ALA A 288 16.19 5.14 3.45
N GLY A 289 15.97 3.97 2.86
CA GLY A 289 17.01 2.96 2.61
C GLY A 289 16.77 1.66 3.40
N PRO A 290 17.06 0.50 2.78
CA PRO A 290 16.74 -0.80 3.35
C PRO A 290 17.83 -1.34 4.31
N ILE A 291 19.01 -0.73 4.33
CA ILE A 291 20.14 -1.17 5.15
C ILE A 291 20.20 -0.35 6.42
N VAL A 292 20.20 -1.01 7.57
CA VAL A 292 20.19 -0.39 8.90
C VAL A 292 21.23 -1.01 9.83
N GLU A 293 21.72 -0.25 10.80
CA GLU A 293 22.61 -0.75 11.85
C GLU A 293 21.78 -1.22 13.05
N LEU A 294 22.09 -2.40 13.58
CA LEU A 294 21.47 -2.95 14.78
C LEU A 294 22.52 -3.24 15.86
N ASP A 295 22.45 -2.53 16.99
CA ASP A 295 23.13 -2.99 18.21
C ASP A 295 22.31 -4.14 18.81
N VAL A 296 22.82 -5.36 18.68
CA VAL A 296 22.14 -6.57 19.18
C VAL A 296 21.92 -6.52 20.70
N ARG A 297 22.73 -5.75 21.45
CA ARG A 297 22.54 -5.55 22.90
C ARG A 297 21.23 -4.83 23.19
N THR A 298 20.89 -3.79 22.42
CA THR A 298 19.59 -3.09 22.52
C THR A 298 18.44 -4.09 22.32
N LEU A 299 18.57 -4.98 21.33
CA LEU A 299 17.55 -5.99 21.05
C LEU A 299 17.33 -6.95 22.22
N TYR A 300 18.41 -7.62 22.72
CA TYR A 300 18.20 -8.68 23.72
C TYR A 300 18.12 -8.17 25.17
N LEU A 301 18.77 -7.04 25.51
CA LEU A 301 18.67 -6.48 26.87
C LEU A 301 17.32 -5.81 27.15
N LYS A 302 16.63 -5.39 26.11
CA LYS A 302 15.26 -4.83 26.20
C LYS A 302 14.19 -5.85 25.82
N ASP A 303 14.53 -7.12 25.58
CA ASP A 303 13.59 -8.18 25.14
C ASP A 303 12.68 -7.72 23.99
N LEU A 304 13.24 -7.02 22.97
CA LEU A 304 12.47 -6.47 21.87
C LEU A 304 12.04 -7.54 20.87
N THR A 305 10.88 -7.34 20.26
CA THR A 305 10.40 -8.14 19.12
C THR A 305 10.45 -7.33 17.84
N LEU A 306 11.18 -7.80 16.81
CA LEU A 306 11.21 -7.22 15.49
C LEU A 306 10.33 -8.03 14.53
N ILE A 307 9.39 -7.37 13.83
CA ILE A 307 8.34 -8.01 13.02
C ILE A 307 8.38 -7.46 11.59
N GLY A 308 8.67 -8.32 10.61
CA GLY A 308 8.48 -8.00 9.19
C GLY A 308 7.01 -8.19 8.79
N CYS A 309 6.40 -7.22 8.10
CA CYS A 309 4.97 -7.20 7.82
C CYS A 309 4.69 -7.00 6.33
N THR A 310 4.86 -8.04 5.51
CA THR A 310 4.47 -8.02 4.08
C THR A 310 3.18 -8.78 3.87
N PHE A 311 3.19 -10.08 4.12
CA PHE A 311 2.03 -10.94 3.91
C PHE A 311 0.88 -10.55 4.85
N GLN A 312 -0.32 -10.49 4.29
CA GLN A 312 -1.54 -10.13 4.99
C GLN A 312 -2.53 -11.29 4.91
N GLU A 313 -3.03 -11.73 6.04
CA GLU A 313 -4.12 -12.69 6.06
C GLU A 313 -5.42 -12.08 5.51
N GLN A 314 -6.30 -12.90 4.95
CA GLN A 314 -7.58 -12.46 4.39
C GLN A 314 -8.41 -11.66 5.40
N LYS A 315 -8.42 -12.09 6.67
CA LYS A 315 -9.09 -11.42 7.79
C LYS A 315 -8.72 -9.93 7.92
N VAL A 316 -7.48 -9.55 7.60
CA VAL A 316 -7.05 -8.14 7.65
C VAL A 316 -7.90 -7.30 6.70
N PHE A 317 -8.16 -7.81 5.50
CA PHE A 317 -8.97 -7.10 4.51
C PHE A 317 -10.47 -7.14 4.84
N GLU A 318 -10.98 -8.26 5.34
CA GLU A 318 -12.35 -8.39 5.84
C GLU A 318 -12.65 -7.39 6.96
N ASN A 319 -11.72 -7.21 7.90
CA ASN A 319 -11.85 -6.21 8.94
C ASN A 319 -12.01 -4.80 8.36
N LEU A 320 -11.21 -4.45 7.33
CA LEU A 320 -11.29 -3.14 6.69
C LEU A 320 -12.63 -2.89 6.01
N ILE A 321 -13.19 -3.88 5.31
CA ILE A 321 -14.54 -3.77 4.73
C ILE A 321 -15.54 -3.42 5.83
N GLY A 322 -15.51 -4.14 6.95
CA GLY A 322 -16.36 -3.84 8.09
C GLY A 322 -16.15 -2.43 8.68
N TYR A 323 -14.90 -1.94 8.73
CA TYR A 323 -14.63 -0.57 9.24
C TYR A 323 -15.14 0.51 8.29
N ILE A 324 -15.07 0.27 6.97
CA ILE A 324 -15.64 1.16 5.94
C ILE A 324 -17.17 1.24 6.12
N GLU A 325 -17.84 0.09 6.13
CA GLU A 325 -19.31 -0.01 6.21
C GLU A 325 -19.90 0.60 7.50
N ARG A 326 -19.12 0.57 8.58
CA ARG A 326 -19.50 1.23 9.85
C ARG A 326 -18.97 2.66 10.00
N ASN A 327 -18.30 3.21 8.97
CA ASN A 327 -17.69 4.56 8.98
C ASN A 327 -16.71 4.78 10.16
N GLU A 328 -15.94 3.75 10.54
CA GLU A 328 -14.97 3.80 11.64
C GLU A 328 -13.62 4.39 11.23
N ILE A 329 -13.37 4.52 9.94
CA ILE A 329 -12.20 5.15 9.33
C ILE A 329 -12.65 6.13 8.25
N LYS A 330 -11.75 6.99 7.78
CA LYS A 330 -12.04 7.96 6.70
C LYS A 330 -10.99 7.87 5.62
N PRO A 331 -11.40 7.85 4.33
CA PRO A 331 -10.46 7.93 3.23
C PRO A 331 -9.80 9.31 3.21
N LEU A 332 -8.52 9.34 2.89
CA LEU A 332 -7.76 10.58 2.71
C LEU A 332 -7.26 10.63 1.26
N VAL A 333 -8.05 11.25 0.40
CA VAL A 333 -7.69 11.48 -0.99
C VAL A 333 -7.27 12.93 -1.16
N ALA A 334 -6.00 13.13 -1.51
CA ALA A 334 -5.45 14.46 -1.71
C ALA A 334 -5.75 15.01 -3.11
N LYS A 335 -5.70 14.14 -4.13
CA LYS A 335 -5.91 14.53 -5.53
C LYS A 335 -6.23 13.31 -6.39
N SER A 336 -7.04 13.51 -7.44
CA SER A 336 -7.30 12.53 -8.49
C SER A 336 -6.82 13.01 -9.85
N TYR A 337 -6.51 12.07 -10.74
CA TYR A 337 -6.02 12.32 -12.09
C TYR A 337 -6.70 11.36 -13.08
N PRO A 338 -6.90 11.77 -14.33
CA PRO A 338 -7.19 10.82 -15.40
C PRO A 338 -6.07 9.76 -15.51
N LEU A 339 -6.42 8.52 -15.84
CA LEU A 339 -5.43 7.42 -15.98
C LEU A 339 -4.26 7.77 -16.92
N LYS A 340 -4.53 8.50 -18.01
CA LYS A 340 -3.50 8.92 -18.97
C LYS A 340 -2.41 9.83 -18.35
N ASP A 341 -2.71 10.48 -17.23
CA ASP A 341 -1.80 11.39 -16.53
C ASP A 341 -0.98 10.68 -15.45
N ILE A 342 -0.79 9.36 -15.57
CA ILE A 342 -0.04 8.50 -14.63
C ILE A 342 1.35 9.05 -14.30
N VAL A 343 2.06 9.57 -15.29
CA VAL A 343 3.42 10.14 -15.08
C VAL A 343 3.34 11.34 -14.13
N GLN A 344 2.39 12.26 -14.35
CA GLN A 344 2.19 13.40 -13.46
C GLN A 344 1.78 12.96 -12.05
N ALA A 345 0.91 11.96 -11.93
CA ALA A 345 0.50 11.42 -10.64
C ALA A 345 1.69 10.81 -9.87
N GLN A 346 2.58 10.06 -10.54
CA GLN A 346 3.78 9.51 -9.90
C GLN A 346 4.82 10.60 -9.57
N GLN A 347 4.97 11.63 -10.39
CA GLN A 347 5.82 12.79 -10.08
C GLN A 347 5.32 13.52 -8.83
N ASP A 348 4.02 13.80 -8.75
CA ASP A 348 3.41 14.44 -7.58
C ASP A 348 3.52 13.55 -6.33
N PHE A 349 3.42 12.20 -6.50
CA PHE A 349 3.63 11.23 -5.43
C PHE A 349 5.07 11.30 -4.88
N LEU A 350 6.07 11.32 -5.76
CA LEU A 350 7.49 11.42 -5.39
C LEU A 350 7.84 12.77 -4.74
N ALA A 351 7.16 13.84 -5.13
CA ALA A 351 7.36 15.16 -4.54
C ALA A 351 6.92 15.24 -3.06
N LYS A 352 6.18 14.21 -2.56
CA LYS A 352 5.73 14.09 -1.15
C LYS A 352 5.01 15.33 -0.60
N LYS A 353 4.30 16.08 -1.44
CA LYS A 353 3.63 17.33 -1.05
C LYS A 353 2.33 17.12 -0.30
N TYR A 354 1.64 16.02 -0.53
CA TYR A 354 0.29 15.77 -0.04
C TYR A 354 0.26 14.88 1.21
N VAL A 355 -0.83 14.96 1.96
CA VAL A 355 -1.19 13.99 3.00
C VAL A 355 -2.24 13.03 2.42
N GLY A 356 -2.08 11.73 2.65
CA GLY A 356 -2.99 10.71 2.11
C GLY A 356 -2.63 10.23 0.72
N LYS A 357 -3.63 9.93 -0.09
CA LYS A 357 -3.52 9.18 -1.36
C LYS A 357 -3.73 10.06 -2.60
N LEU A 358 -3.06 9.67 -3.67
CA LEU A 358 -3.35 10.10 -5.05
C LEU A 358 -4.09 8.97 -5.76
N VAL A 359 -5.08 9.30 -6.59
CA VAL A 359 -5.97 8.32 -7.22
C VAL A 359 -6.07 8.57 -8.72
N LEU A 360 -5.99 7.51 -9.51
CA LEU A 360 -6.19 7.51 -10.96
C LEU A 360 -7.62 7.07 -11.30
N VAL A 361 -8.21 7.73 -12.28
CA VAL A 361 -9.56 7.43 -12.78
C VAL A 361 -9.46 7.02 -14.25
N PRO A 362 -9.70 5.74 -14.58
CA PRO A 362 -9.79 5.30 -15.97
C PRO A 362 -10.98 5.94 -16.70
N PRO A 363 -10.95 6.03 -18.06
CA PRO A 363 -12.12 6.43 -18.83
C PRO A 363 -13.32 5.52 -18.56
N GLN A 364 -14.52 6.09 -18.43
CA GLN A 364 -15.74 5.36 -18.04
C GLN A 364 -16.72 5.12 -19.22
N HIS A 365 -16.23 5.02 -20.44
CA HIS A 365 -17.05 4.81 -21.64
C HIS A 365 -17.22 3.34 -21.96
#